data_7b8828092e9c7b7784fbaf9e5934bca5
#
_entry.id   7b8828092e9c7b7784fbaf9e5934bca5
#
_cell.length_a   1.000
_cell.length_b   1.000
_cell.length_c   1.000
_cell.angle_alpha   90.00
_cell.angle_beta   90.00
_cell.angle_gamma   90.00
#
_symmetry.space_group_name_H-M   'P 1'
#
loop_
_entity.id
_entity.type
_entity.pdbx_description
1 polymer ?
#
loop_
_entity_poly.entity_id
_entity_poly.type
_entity_poly.pdbx_seq_one_letter_code
_entity_poly.pdbx_strand_id
1 'polypeptide(L)'
;MAETADIVIIGAGIVGCSLAYHLALQGASGVVMLEKDLICSGSTGRSAGGIRQQFATELNIRLSLEALRMFRRMPEELEVDPGFRQVGYLFLASTPTEMALFRTNVELQQRFGVPVQLLATEEIHTLVPYLRLDEVLGAAYCPTDGYAAPYEVTMGYAAMARRLGVKIHEQRAVTGILRQGARVRGVKTVSGPIHAPVVVNAAGAYAGLVGDLAEVQVPVRPYRRQLFTTGPLPEFAAEPPLTIDYHRNWYFRGELGGCLLSGPKDEESTFNTNVDWDHVALTVEQALVRLPILAEAEIHRGWAGLYEISPDSNAILGPVPELEGFYVAGGHSGHGFQHGPITGKLMAELMLTGTSSIDISALSIERFRTGKLVLEPMTAHQA
;
A
#
# COMPACT_ATOMS: atom_id res chain seq x y z
N MET A 1 32.85 -10.13 -16.78
CA MET A 1 32.30 -8.95 -17.49
C MET A 1 31.37 -8.24 -16.52
N ALA A 2 31.34 -6.89 -16.55
CA ALA A 2 30.36 -6.15 -15.74
C ALA A 2 28.95 -6.47 -16.23
N GLU A 3 28.00 -6.66 -15.31
CA GLU A 3 26.59 -6.90 -15.64
C GLU A 3 25.98 -5.60 -16.16
N THR A 4 25.12 -5.69 -17.19
CA THR A 4 24.43 -4.55 -17.80
C THR A 4 22.92 -4.79 -17.82
N ALA A 5 22.16 -3.72 -17.71
CA ALA A 5 20.71 -3.68 -17.84
C ALA A 5 20.29 -2.38 -18.56
N ASP A 6 19.09 -2.34 -19.11
CA ASP A 6 18.49 -1.10 -19.61
C ASP A 6 17.78 -0.37 -18.44
N ILE A 7 17.12 -1.12 -17.57
CA ILE A 7 16.40 -0.60 -16.39
C ILE A 7 16.73 -1.47 -15.18
N VAL A 8 17.11 -0.85 -14.08
CA VAL A 8 17.22 -1.51 -12.76
C VAL A 8 16.09 -1.02 -11.86
N ILE A 9 15.33 -1.96 -11.27
CA ILE A 9 14.30 -1.69 -10.26
C ILE A 9 14.82 -2.16 -8.91
N ILE A 10 14.80 -1.28 -7.90
CA ILE A 10 15.23 -1.57 -6.54
C ILE A 10 14.01 -1.82 -5.67
N GLY A 11 13.84 -3.07 -5.21
CA GLY A 11 12.73 -3.54 -4.38
C GLY A 11 11.75 -4.43 -5.14
N ALA A 12 11.46 -5.61 -4.58
CA ALA A 12 10.52 -6.59 -5.12
C ALA A 12 9.25 -6.73 -4.24
N GLY A 13 8.73 -5.60 -3.75
CA GLY A 13 7.37 -5.48 -3.27
C GLY A 13 6.37 -5.37 -4.43
N ILE A 14 5.09 -5.16 -4.11
CA ILE A 14 4.01 -5.07 -5.10
C ILE A 14 4.27 -4.00 -6.17
N VAL A 15 4.82 -2.84 -5.81
CA VAL A 15 5.11 -1.74 -6.75
C VAL A 15 6.20 -2.15 -7.73
N GLY A 16 7.33 -2.68 -7.24
CA GLY A 16 8.44 -3.11 -8.10
C GLY A 16 8.04 -4.28 -9.01
N CYS A 17 7.32 -5.28 -8.50
CA CYS A 17 6.87 -6.43 -9.27
C CYS A 17 5.86 -6.04 -10.36
N SER A 18 4.88 -5.17 -10.02
CA SER A 18 3.93 -4.65 -10.99
C SER A 18 4.62 -3.80 -12.07
N LEU A 19 5.55 -2.92 -11.66
CA LEU A 19 6.32 -2.11 -12.62
C LEU A 19 7.14 -2.99 -13.58
N ALA A 20 7.85 -3.98 -13.05
CA ALA A 20 8.65 -4.90 -13.85
C ALA A 20 7.79 -5.66 -14.88
N TYR A 21 6.61 -6.13 -14.45
CA TYR A 21 5.65 -6.78 -15.34
C TYR A 21 5.17 -5.85 -16.45
N HIS A 22 4.70 -4.64 -16.09
CA HIS A 22 4.14 -3.70 -17.08
C HIS A 22 5.18 -3.15 -18.03
N LEU A 23 6.43 -2.94 -17.60
CA LEU A 23 7.55 -2.58 -18.51
C LEU A 23 7.78 -3.69 -19.54
N ALA A 24 7.91 -4.93 -19.09
CA ALA A 24 8.13 -6.06 -19.98
C ALA A 24 6.93 -6.34 -20.90
N LEU A 25 5.71 -6.23 -20.39
CA LEU A 25 4.47 -6.37 -21.17
C LEU A 25 4.39 -5.33 -22.30
N GLN A 26 4.90 -4.13 -22.09
CA GLN A 26 4.96 -3.05 -23.08
C GLN A 26 6.24 -3.10 -23.94
N GLY A 27 7.01 -4.18 -23.87
CA GLY A 27 8.15 -4.45 -24.76
C GLY A 27 9.51 -3.94 -24.27
N ALA A 28 9.62 -3.45 -23.02
CA ALA A 28 10.93 -3.11 -22.46
C ALA A 28 11.79 -4.38 -22.31
N SER A 29 13.03 -4.30 -22.74
CA SER A 29 14.04 -5.35 -22.57
C SER A 29 15.06 -4.98 -21.51
N GLY A 30 15.92 -5.93 -21.14
CA GLY A 30 17.02 -5.65 -20.22
C GLY A 30 16.60 -5.17 -18.83
N VAL A 31 15.38 -5.51 -18.37
CA VAL A 31 14.89 -5.14 -17.03
C VAL A 31 15.46 -6.10 -15.98
N VAL A 32 16.10 -5.52 -14.97
CA VAL A 32 16.65 -6.24 -13.81
C VAL A 32 16.01 -5.70 -12.54
N MET A 33 15.43 -6.57 -11.73
CA MET A 33 14.90 -6.21 -10.41
C MET A 33 15.76 -6.80 -9.30
N LEU A 34 16.06 -6.00 -8.29
CA LEU A 34 16.94 -6.34 -7.17
C LEU A 34 16.18 -6.25 -5.86
N GLU A 35 16.20 -7.32 -5.09
CA GLU A 35 15.62 -7.39 -3.75
C GLU A 35 16.71 -7.77 -2.73
N LYS A 36 16.75 -7.03 -1.61
CA LYS A 36 17.73 -7.28 -0.55
C LYS A 36 17.48 -8.58 0.22
N ASP A 37 16.20 -8.95 0.32
CA ASP A 37 15.73 -10.17 0.99
C ASP A 37 15.00 -11.09 -0.01
N LEU A 38 13.77 -11.52 0.28
CA LEU A 38 12.92 -12.30 -0.60
C LEU A 38 11.81 -11.42 -1.19
N ILE A 39 11.28 -11.81 -2.35
CA ILE A 39 10.10 -11.15 -2.95
C ILE A 39 8.99 -11.09 -1.92
N CYS A 40 8.32 -9.94 -1.82
CA CYS A 40 7.19 -9.70 -0.93
C CYS A 40 7.50 -9.73 0.58
N SER A 41 8.77 -9.85 1.00
CA SER A 41 9.12 -9.95 2.44
C SER A 41 9.02 -8.64 3.21
N GLY A 42 8.93 -7.51 2.52
CA GLY A 42 8.81 -6.16 3.10
C GLY A 42 7.39 -5.80 3.53
N SER A 43 7.05 -4.52 3.43
CA SER A 43 5.74 -3.94 3.83
C SER A 43 4.56 -4.64 3.16
N THR A 44 4.70 -5.04 1.90
CA THR A 44 3.64 -5.70 1.13
C THR A 44 3.17 -6.99 1.79
N GLY A 45 4.06 -7.94 2.06
CA GLY A 45 3.70 -9.24 2.65
C GLY A 45 3.28 -9.16 4.13
N ARG A 46 3.41 -7.98 4.75
CA ARG A 46 3.05 -7.72 6.14
C ARG A 46 1.80 -6.83 6.27
N SER A 47 1.18 -6.46 5.14
CA SER A 47 -0.01 -5.62 5.12
C SER A 47 -1.28 -6.42 5.46
N ALA A 48 -2.33 -5.71 5.89
CA ALA A 48 -3.66 -6.28 6.10
C ALA A 48 -4.39 -6.64 4.79
N GLY A 49 -3.83 -6.26 3.64
CA GLY A 49 -4.39 -6.56 2.33
C GLY A 49 -5.62 -5.74 1.93
N GLY A 50 -5.96 -4.67 2.65
CA GLY A 50 -7.15 -3.86 2.38
C GLY A 50 -7.15 -3.24 0.98
N ILE A 51 -8.33 -3.25 0.34
CA ILE A 51 -8.61 -2.65 -0.97
C ILE A 51 -9.87 -1.81 -0.82
N ARG A 52 -9.73 -0.50 -0.95
CA ARG A 52 -10.83 0.47 -0.79
C ARG A 52 -10.85 1.53 -1.88
N GLN A 53 -12.02 2.05 -2.17
CA GLN A 53 -12.24 3.16 -3.11
C GLN A 53 -12.51 4.48 -2.36
N GLN A 54 -12.69 4.42 -1.07
CA GLN A 54 -13.07 5.51 -0.19
C GLN A 54 -11.87 6.42 0.12
N PHE A 55 -11.59 7.36 -0.79
CA PHE A 55 -10.59 8.42 -0.67
C PHE A 55 -11.23 9.80 -0.78
N ALA A 56 -10.49 10.84 -0.37
CA ALA A 56 -10.96 12.22 -0.35
C ALA A 56 -10.45 13.07 -1.53
N THR A 57 -9.63 12.50 -2.42
CA THR A 57 -9.12 13.19 -3.60
C THR A 57 -9.53 12.47 -4.88
N GLU A 58 -9.84 13.24 -5.94
CA GLU A 58 -10.18 12.70 -7.26
C GLU A 58 -9.12 11.72 -7.76
N LEU A 59 -7.84 12.08 -7.62
CA LEU A 59 -6.73 11.26 -8.09
C LEU A 59 -6.73 9.88 -7.42
N ASN A 60 -6.79 9.84 -6.08
CA ASN A 60 -6.79 8.56 -5.35
C ASN A 60 -8.05 7.73 -5.63
N ILE A 61 -9.21 8.37 -5.84
CA ILE A 61 -10.44 7.67 -6.26
C ILE A 61 -10.24 7.02 -7.63
N ARG A 62 -9.70 7.73 -8.61
CA ARG A 62 -9.41 7.20 -9.96
C ARG A 62 -8.41 6.05 -9.92
N LEU A 63 -7.32 6.22 -9.15
CA LEU A 63 -6.32 5.15 -8.95
C LEU A 63 -6.96 3.91 -8.33
N SER A 64 -7.82 4.07 -7.32
CA SER A 64 -8.49 2.96 -6.64
C SER A 64 -9.50 2.24 -7.53
N LEU A 65 -10.27 2.98 -8.33
CA LEU A 65 -11.21 2.40 -9.29
C LEU A 65 -10.49 1.52 -10.32
N GLU A 66 -9.38 2.02 -10.87
CA GLU A 66 -8.60 1.24 -11.83
C GLU A 66 -7.88 0.06 -11.16
N ALA A 67 -7.30 0.27 -9.97
CA ALA A 67 -6.70 -0.81 -9.19
C ALA A 67 -7.70 -1.95 -8.91
N LEU A 68 -8.94 -1.62 -8.50
CA LEU A 68 -9.96 -2.63 -8.26
C LEU A 68 -10.30 -3.43 -9.54
N ARG A 69 -10.35 -2.77 -10.70
CA ARG A 69 -10.51 -3.45 -12.00
C ARG A 69 -9.36 -4.42 -12.26
N MET A 70 -8.12 -3.98 -11.96
CA MET A 70 -6.94 -4.84 -12.11
C MET A 70 -7.01 -6.06 -11.19
N PHE A 71 -7.37 -5.90 -9.91
CA PHE A 71 -7.55 -7.04 -8.99
C PHE A 71 -8.55 -8.07 -9.51
N ARG A 72 -9.66 -7.62 -10.08
CA ARG A 72 -10.69 -8.52 -10.66
C ARG A 72 -10.22 -9.28 -11.90
N ARG A 73 -9.24 -8.73 -12.64
CA ARG A 73 -8.71 -9.32 -13.87
C ARG A 73 -7.42 -10.15 -13.65
N MET A 74 -6.88 -10.20 -12.44
CA MET A 74 -5.66 -10.96 -12.14
C MET A 74 -5.75 -12.45 -12.46
N PRO A 75 -6.88 -13.16 -12.26
CA PRO A 75 -6.99 -14.54 -12.69
C PRO A 75 -6.75 -14.73 -14.19
N GLU A 76 -7.18 -13.78 -15.01
CA GLU A 76 -7.01 -13.82 -16.46
C GLU A 76 -5.63 -13.29 -16.90
N GLU A 77 -5.15 -12.23 -16.28
CA GLU A 77 -3.92 -11.52 -16.69
C GLU A 77 -2.64 -12.10 -16.07
N LEU A 78 -2.72 -12.56 -14.82
CA LEU A 78 -1.58 -13.05 -14.06
C LEU A 78 -1.64 -14.56 -13.78
N GLU A 79 -2.72 -15.24 -14.18
CA GLU A 79 -2.96 -16.67 -13.90
C GLU A 79 -2.91 -16.97 -12.38
N VAL A 80 -3.35 -16.01 -11.54
CA VAL A 80 -3.33 -16.13 -10.08
C VAL A 80 -4.67 -15.70 -9.49
N ASP A 81 -5.17 -16.43 -8.52
CA ASP A 81 -6.28 -15.98 -7.67
C ASP A 81 -5.71 -14.93 -6.67
N PRO A 82 -6.11 -13.67 -6.75
CA PRO A 82 -5.66 -12.66 -5.79
C PRO A 82 -6.23 -12.87 -4.38
N GLY A 83 -7.09 -13.84 -4.17
CA GLY A 83 -7.84 -14.04 -2.92
C GLY A 83 -8.70 -12.82 -2.56
N PHE A 84 -9.25 -12.13 -3.58
CA PHE A 84 -10.04 -10.93 -3.35
C PHE A 84 -11.39 -11.26 -2.73
N ARG A 85 -11.57 -10.81 -1.48
CA ARG A 85 -12.80 -10.94 -0.69
C ARG A 85 -13.52 -9.61 -0.68
N GLN A 86 -14.59 -9.50 -1.47
CA GLN A 86 -15.43 -8.30 -1.54
C GLN A 86 -16.44 -8.32 -0.39
N VAL A 87 -15.96 -8.03 0.82
CA VAL A 87 -16.76 -7.99 2.06
C VAL A 87 -17.28 -6.60 2.40
N GLY A 88 -16.83 -5.59 1.65
CA GLY A 88 -17.09 -4.19 1.93
C GLY A 88 -16.07 -3.56 2.87
N TYR A 89 -16.18 -2.23 2.99
CA TYR A 89 -15.35 -1.41 3.89
C TYR A 89 -16.25 -0.41 4.61
N LEU A 90 -16.15 -0.37 5.93
CA LEU A 90 -17.00 0.43 6.82
C LEU A 90 -16.13 1.41 7.63
N PHE A 91 -16.36 2.70 7.48
CA PHE A 91 -15.72 3.74 8.30
C PHE A 91 -16.74 4.28 9.30
N LEU A 92 -16.50 4.07 10.60
CA LEU A 92 -17.35 4.58 11.69
C LEU A 92 -16.95 6.01 12.03
N ALA A 93 -17.93 6.89 12.23
CA ALA A 93 -17.76 8.25 12.70
C ALA A 93 -18.41 8.44 14.08
N SER A 94 -17.70 9.10 15.00
CA SER A 94 -18.16 9.36 16.37
C SER A 94 -18.37 10.85 16.66
N THR A 95 -18.00 11.74 15.74
CA THR A 95 -18.16 13.19 15.91
C THR A 95 -18.92 13.84 14.75
N PRO A 96 -19.62 14.98 14.97
CA PRO A 96 -20.26 15.73 13.89
C PRO A 96 -19.29 16.16 12.77
N THR A 97 -18.03 16.47 13.13
CA THR A 97 -16.99 16.85 12.17
C THR A 97 -16.62 15.68 11.26
N GLU A 98 -16.46 14.47 11.81
CA GLU A 98 -16.21 13.26 11.03
C GLU A 98 -17.38 12.93 10.10
N MET A 99 -18.62 13.04 10.58
CA MET A 99 -19.80 12.86 9.75
C MET A 99 -19.91 13.89 8.62
N ALA A 100 -19.51 15.14 8.86
CA ALA A 100 -19.46 16.16 7.81
C ALA A 100 -18.40 15.83 6.76
N LEU A 101 -17.21 15.37 7.20
CA LEU A 101 -16.15 14.88 6.30
C LEU A 101 -16.66 13.71 5.45
N PHE A 102 -17.32 12.72 6.08
CA PHE A 102 -17.83 11.56 5.35
C PHE A 102 -18.90 11.94 4.33
N ARG A 103 -19.82 12.87 4.64
CA ARG A 103 -20.80 13.37 3.66
C ARG A 103 -20.12 13.97 2.43
N THR A 104 -19.15 14.86 2.65
CA THR A 104 -18.39 15.49 1.55
C THR A 104 -17.65 14.44 0.70
N ASN A 105 -17.02 13.47 1.35
CA ASN A 105 -16.28 12.43 0.65
C ASN A 105 -17.19 11.47 -0.11
N VAL A 106 -18.33 11.08 0.47
CA VAL A 106 -19.33 10.22 -0.18
C VAL A 106 -19.88 10.89 -1.43
N GLU A 107 -20.22 12.18 -1.35
CA GLU A 107 -20.68 12.95 -2.52
C GLU A 107 -19.61 13.00 -3.63
N LEU A 108 -18.35 13.19 -3.26
CA LEU A 108 -17.25 13.17 -4.21
C LEU A 108 -17.09 11.78 -4.85
N GLN A 109 -17.04 10.73 -4.04
CA GLN A 109 -16.84 9.35 -4.48
C GLN A 109 -17.97 8.87 -5.39
N GLN A 110 -19.24 9.21 -5.06
CA GLN A 110 -20.40 8.90 -5.89
C GLN A 110 -20.36 9.57 -7.27
N ARG A 111 -19.80 10.78 -7.39
CA ARG A 111 -19.60 11.45 -8.70
C ARG A 111 -18.65 10.67 -9.61
N PHE A 112 -17.75 9.86 -9.05
CA PHE A 112 -16.86 8.96 -9.79
C PHE A 112 -17.42 7.54 -9.94
N GLY A 113 -18.67 7.28 -9.50
CA GLY A 113 -19.33 6.00 -9.64
C GLY A 113 -18.96 4.98 -8.55
N VAL A 114 -18.36 5.40 -7.44
CA VAL A 114 -18.13 4.52 -6.28
C VAL A 114 -19.47 4.29 -5.59
N PRO A 115 -19.91 3.03 -5.35
CA PRO A 115 -21.21 2.72 -4.75
C PRO A 115 -21.17 2.84 -3.21
N VAL A 116 -20.57 3.92 -2.72
CA VAL A 116 -20.47 4.23 -1.29
C VAL A 116 -21.77 4.88 -0.82
N GLN A 117 -22.14 4.61 0.42
CA GLN A 117 -23.34 5.18 1.06
C GLN A 117 -23.05 5.52 2.52
N LEU A 118 -23.83 6.47 3.06
CA LEU A 118 -23.88 6.72 4.50
C LEU A 118 -24.88 5.77 5.13
N LEU A 119 -24.51 5.19 6.29
CA LEU A 119 -25.37 4.32 7.09
C LEU A 119 -25.68 4.97 8.43
N ALA A 120 -26.93 4.84 8.85
CA ALA A 120 -27.36 5.09 10.23
C ALA A 120 -26.94 3.92 11.15
N THR A 121 -27.02 4.12 12.44
CA THR A 121 -26.60 3.12 13.44
C THR A 121 -27.37 1.82 13.34
N GLU A 122 -28.66 1.86 13.02
CA GLU A 122 -29.52 0.69 12.84
C GLU A 122 -29.09 -0.16 11.63
N GLU A 123 -28.65 0.50 10.55
CA GLU A 123 -28.14 -0.18 9.34
C GLU A 123 -26.78 -0.79 9.62
N ILE A 124 -25.90 -0.11 10.38
CA ILE A 124 -24.62 -0.65 10.81
C ILE A 124 -24.84 -1.90 11.69
N HIS A 125 -25.77 -1.85 12.64
CA HIS A 125 -26.11 -2.98 13.49
C HIS A 125 -26.65 -4.17 12.69
N THR A 126 -27.41 -3.92 11.64
CA THR A 126 -27.87 -4.99 10.72
C THR A 126 -26.69 -5.63 9.99
N LEU A 127 -25.69 -4.85 9.59
CA LEU A 127 -24.52 -5.31 8.85
C LEU A 127 -23.50 -6.06 9.74
N VAL A 128 -23.30 -5.56 10.97
CA VAL A 128 -22.35 -6.13 11.96
C VAL A 128 -23.03 -6.15 13.35
N PRO A 129 -23.89 -7.17 13.64
CA PRO A 129 -24.76 -7.18 14.82
C PRO A 129 -24.03 -7.18 16.17
N TYR A 130 -22.80 -7.68 16.21
CA TYR A 130 -21.97 -7.75 17.42
C TYR A 130 -21.09 -6.52 17.66
N LEU A 131 -21.18 -5.49 16.79
CA LEU A 131 -20.45 -4.25 16.94
C LEU A 131 -21.14 -3.35 17.95
N ARG A 132 -20.42 -2.90 18.96
CA ARG A 132 -20.90 -1.90 19.90
C ARG A 132 -20.83 -0.50 19.25
N LEU A 133 -21.97 0.18 19.19
CA LEU A 133 -22.14 1.46 18.50
C LEU A 133 -22.28 2.66 19.44
N ASP A 134 -22.00 2.50 20.73
CA ASP A 134 -21.98 3.63 21.66
C ASP A 134 -21.09 4.76 21.10
N GLU A 135 -21.60 5.99 21.11
CA GLU A 135 -20.94 7.19 20.57
C GLU A 135 -20.78 7.21 19.04
N VAL A 136 -21.17 6.17 18.30
CA VAL A 136 -21.14 6.18 16.83
C VAL A 136 -22.34 6.95 16.31
N LEU A 137 -22.08 7.95 15.45
CA LEU A 137 -23.12 8.80 14.82
C LEU A 137 -23.57 8.25 13.47
N GLY A 138 -22.80 7.39 12.85
CA GLY A 138 -23.05 6.80 11.54
C GLY A 138 -21.78 6.28 10.91
N ALA A 139 -21.87 5.86 9.66
CA ALA A 139 -20.75 5.32 8.92
C ALA A 139 -20.77 5.67 7.43
N ALA A 140 -19.62 5.58 6.78
CA ALA A 140 -19.51 5.47 5.32
C ALA A 140 -19.21 4.00 4.96
N TYR A 141 -19.97 3.42 4.05
CA TYR A 141 -19.87 2.02 3.64
C TYR A 141 -19.78 1.88 2.13
N CYS A 142 -18.79 1.13 1.65
CA CYS A 142 -18.65 0.76 0.25
C CYS A 142 -18.68 -0.76 0.10
N PRO A 143 -19.75 -1.35 -0.48
CA PRO A 143 -19.92 -2.81 -0.59
C PRO A 143 -18.96 -3.47 -1.59
N THR A 144 -18.34 -2.68 -2.48
CA THR A 144 -17.42 -3.20 -3.49
C THR A 144 -15.95 -3.19 -3.05
N ASP A 145 -15.66 -2.65 -1.89
CA ASP A 145 -14.37 -2.69 -1.24
C ASP A 145 -14.15 -4.06 -0.53
N GLY A 146 -12.96 -4.29 -0.02
CA GLY A 146 -12.65 -5.53 0.67
C GLY A 146 -11.16 -5.69 0.95
N TYR A 147 -10.64 -6.92 0.80
CA TYR A 147 -9.21 -7.20 0.94
C TYR A 147 -8.78 -8.33 0.01
N ALA A 148 -7.48 -8.44 -0.23
CA ALA A 148 -6.89 -9.51 -1.04
C ALA A 148 -5.63 -10.08 -0.37
N ALA A 149 -5.06 -11.13 -0.96
CA ALA A 149 -3.86 -11.81 -0.48
C ALA A 149 -2.59 -11.12 -1.05
N PRO A 150 -1.83 -10.35 -0.25
CA PRO A 150 -0.69 -9.58 -0.77
C PRO A 150 0.42 -10.43 -1.37
N TYR A 151 0.65 -11.60 -0.79
CA TYR A 151 1.67 -12.53 -1.25
C TYR A 151 1.33 -13.08 -2.64
N GLU A 152 0.11 -13.61 -2.81
CA GLU A 152 -0.35 -14.21 -4.07
C GLU A 152 -0.31 -13.19 -5.22
N VAL A 153 -0.81 -11.99 -4.97
CA VAL A 153 -0.80 -10.90 -5.95
C VAL A 153 0.63 -10.53 -6.37
N THR A 154 1.54 -10.37 -5.40
CA THR A 154 2.92 -9.97 -5.68
C THR A 154 3.68 -11.05 -6.41
N MET A 155 3.50 -12.31 -6.01
CA MET A 155 4.11 -13.47 -6.66
C MET A 155 3.57 -13.67 -8.09
N GLY A 156 2.28 -13.41 -8.33
CA GLY A 156 1.69 -13.41 -9.67
C GLY A 156 2.40 -12.43 -10.60
N TYR A 157 2.55 -11.16 -10.18
CA TYR A 157 3.31 -10.18 -10.95
C TYR A 157 4.76 -10.59 -11.17
N ALA A 158 5.44 -11.08 -10.13
CA ALA A 158 6.84 -11.51 -10.25
C ALA A 158 7.01 -12.70 -11.20
N ALA A 159 6.10 -13.68 -11.16
CA ALA A 159 6.12 -14.84 -12.05
C ALA A 159 5.92 -14.43 -13.51
N MET A 160 4.92 -13.57 -13.78
CA MET A 160 4.67 -13.07 -15.13
C MET A 160 5.80 -12.18 -15.64
N ALA A 161 6.38 -11.33 -14.80
CA ALA A 161 7.55 -10.54 -15.17
C ALA A 161 8.74 -11.45 -15.57
N ARG A 162 9.01 -12.53 -14.82
CA ARG A 162 10.03 -13.53 -15.19
C ARG A 162 9.73 -14.20 -16.52
N ARG A 163 8.47 -14.59 -16.76
CA ARG A 163 8.05 -15.19 -18.05
C ARG A 163 8.26 -14.25 -19.23
N LEU A 164 8.15 -12.94 -19.01
CA LEU A 164 8.41 -11.89 -20.00
C LEU A 164 9.90 -11.50 -20.08
N GLY A 165 10.80 -12.21 -19.39
CA GLY A 165 12.25 -12.03 -19.52
C GLY A 165 12.88 -11.09 -18.49
N VAL A 166 12.14 -10.58 -17.50
CA VAL A 166 12.71 -9.80 -16.39
C VAL A 166 13.60 -10.70 -15.52
N LYS A 167 14.82 -10.23 -15.23
CA LYS A 167 15.71 -10.90 -14.27
C LYS A 167 15.44 -10.39 -12.86
N ILE A 168 15.02 -11.27 -11.98
CA ILE A 168 14.75 -10.94 -10.58
C ILE A 168 15.79 -11.61 -9.71
N HIS A 169 16.56 -10.81 -8.98
CA HIS A 169 17.58 -11.26 -8.05
C HIS A 169 17.14 -10.96 -6.61
N GLU A 170 16.92 -12.02 -5.86
CA GLU A 170 16.69 -11.98 -4.43
C GLU A 170 18.02 -12.02 -3.69
N GLN A 171 18.05 -11.58 -2.43
CA GLN A 171 19.24 -11.52 -1.57
C GLN A 171 20.39 -10.73 -2.20
N ARG A 172 20.05 -9.74 -3.02
CA ARG A 172 21.01 -8.88 -3.74
C ARG A 172 20.76 -7.40 -3.41
N ALA A 173 21.23 -7.00 -2.24
CA ALA A 173 21.10 -5.63 -1.77
C ALA A 173 21.86 -4.62 -2.63
N VAL A 174 21.21 -3.48 -2.94
CA VAL A 174 21.88 -2.32 -3.52
C VAL A 174 22.60 -1.57 -2.40
N THR A 175 23.88 -1.27 -2.63
CA THR A 175 24.77 -0.60 -1.66
C THR A 175 25.23 0.77 -2.13
N GLY A 176 24.86 1.19 -3.34
CA GLY A 176 25.18 2.51 -3.89
C GLY A 176 24.59 2.71 -5.26
N ILE A 177 24.45 3.98 -5.66
CA ILE A 177 24.05 4.39 -7.01
C ILE A 177 25.28 4.86 -7.76
N LEU A 178 25.51 4.33 -8.96
CA LEU A 178 26.59 4.77 -9.85
C LEU A 178 26.12 6.03 -10.60
N ARG A 179 26.94 7.09 -10.55
CA ARG A 179 26.62 8.37 -11.16
C ARG A 179 27.80 8.89 -12.01
N GLN A 180 27.45 9.67 -13.03
CA GLN A 180 28.38 10.52 -13.76
C GLN A 180 27.77 11.93 -13.90
N GLY A 181 28.20 12.83 -13.05
CA GLY A 181 27.54 14.13 -12.89
C GLY A 181 26.09 13.96 -12.42
N ALA A 182 25.16 14.61 -13.10
CA ALA A 182 23.72 14.56 -12.84
C ALA A 182 23.00 13.40 -13.57
N ARG A 183 23.72 12.33 -13.94
CA ARG A 183 23.14 11.19 -14.66
C ARG A 183 23.46 9.88 -13.96
N VAL A 184 22.47 8.99 -13.83
CA VAL A 184 22.62 7.61 -13.34
C VAL A 184 23.43 6.77 -14.36
N ARG A 185 24.26 5.86 -13.83
CA ARG A 185 25.02 4.88 -14.61
C ARG A 185 24.82 3.44 -14.12
N GLY A 186 23.95 3.24 -13.15
CA GLY A 186 23.65 1.93 -12.60
C GLY A 186 23.68 1.89 -11.07
N VAL A 187 23.91 0.72 -10.54
CA VAL A 187 23.92 0.46 -9.09
C VAL A 187 25.16 -0.35 -8.69
N LYS A 188 25.60 -0.18 -7.44
CA LYS A 188 26.50 -1.11 -6.76
C LYS A 188 25.65 -2.10 -5.96
N THR A 189 25.99 -3.36 -5.98
CA THR A 189 25.35 -4.39 -5.17
C THR A 189 26.40 -5.16 -4.37
N VAL A 190 25.96 -5.96 -3.41
CA VAL A 190 26.83 -6.88 -2.66
C VAL A 190 27.55 -7.90 -3.57
N SER A 191 27.03 -8.14 -4.78
CA SER A 191 27.58 -9.08 -5.78
C SER A 191 28.31 -8.39 -6.93
N GLY A 192 28.56 -7.08 -6.85
CA GLY A 192 29.21 -6.29 -7.87
C GLY A 192 28.30 -5.28 -8.56
N PRO A 193 28.83 -4.44 -9.45
CA PRO A 193 28.07 -3.40 -10.13
C PRO A 193 27.17 -3.94 -11.25
N ILE A 194 26.04 -3.27 -11.47
CA ILE A 194 25.19 -3.40 -12.66
C ILE A 194 25.13 -2.03 -13.30
N HIS A 195 25.56 -1.92 -14.55
CA HIS A 195 25.48 -0.68 -15.32
C HIS A 195 24.12 -0.56 -16.00
N ALA A 196 23.45 0.58 -15.79
CA ALA A 196 22.15 0.87 -16.38
C ALA A 196 21.95 2.39 -16.54
N PRO A 197 21.31 2.85 -17.63
CA PRO A 197 20.96 4.27 -17.79
C PRO A 197 19.74 4.68 -16.95
N VAL A 198 18.93 3.73 -16.49
CA VAL A 198 17.72 3.98 -15.71
C VAL A 198 17.73 3.14 -14.44
N VAL A 199 17.42 3.79 -13.31
CA VAL A 199 17.25 3.16 -12.00
C VAL A 199 15.94 3.66 -11.37
N VAL A 200 15.10 2.73 -10.91
CA VAL A 200 13.85 3.04 -10.23
C VAL A 200 13.95 2.63 -8.76
N ASN A 201 13.75 3.58 -7.87
CA ASN A 201 13.63 3.36 -6.44
C ASN A 201 12.19 2.97 -6.09
N ALA A 202 11.95 1.65 -5.98
CA ALA A 202 10.69 1.04 -5.52
C ALA A 202 10.90 0.33 -4.16
N ALA A 203 11.83 0.84 -3.34
CA ALA A 203 12.30 0.20 -2.12
C ALA A 203 11.37 0.38 -0.91
N GLY A 204 10.14 0.87 -1.11
CA GLY A 204 9.13 0.99 -0.06
C GLY A 204 9.64 1.83 1.12
N ALA A 205 9.57 1.28 2.33
CA ALA A 205 10.02 1.92 3.56
C ALA A 205 11.52 2.31 3.55
N TYR A 206 12.32 1.72 2.66
CA TYR A 206 13.75 2.02 2.48
C TYR A 206 14.00 3.06 1.38
N ALA A 207 12.94 3.64 0.78
CA ALA A 207 13.11 4.57 -0.34
C ALA A 207 13.93 5.80 0.03
N GLY A 208 13.82 6.31 1.25
CA GLY A 208 14.68 7.40 1.76
C GLY A 208 16.16 7.01 1.75
N LEU A 209 16.52 5.83 2.27
CA LEU A 209 17.90 5.36 2.29
C LEU A 209 18.47 5.14 0.88
N VAL A 210 17.65 4.63 -0.06
CA VAL A 210 18.06 4.51 -1.46
C VAL A 210 18.24 5.90 -2.10
N GLY A 211 17.41 6.88 -1.70
CA GLY A 211 17.60 8.28 -2.06
C GLY A 211 18.96 8.81 -1.59
N ASP A 212 19.33 8.56 -0.34
CA ASP A 212 20.63 8.97 0.22
C ASP A 212 21.80 8.35 -0.56
N LEU A 213 21.70 7.08 -0.96
CA LEU A 213 22.69 6.43 -1.84
C LEU A 213 22.83 7.11 -3.23
N ALA A 214 21.77 7.77 -3.66
CA ALA A 214 21.72 8.56 -4.90
C ALA A 214 22.04 10.04 -4.70
N GLU A 215 22.33 10.48 -3.46
CA GLU A 215 22.45 11.90 -3.06
C GLU A 215 21.21 12.73 -3.44
N VAL A 216 20.02 12.11 -3.31
CA VAL A 216 18.71 12.71 -3.60
C VAL A 216 17.84 12.59 -2.35
N GLN A 217 17.26 13.71 -1.93
CA GLN A 217 16.32 13.68 -0.81
C GLN A 217 14.97 13.10 -1.23
N VAL A 218 14.70 11.85 -0.86
CA VAL A 218 13.40 11.21 -1.00
C VAL A 218 12.69 11.23 0.36
N PRO A 219 11.64 12.06 0.56
CA PRO A 219 11.06 12.32 1.87
C PRO A 219 10.08 11.20 2.28
N VAL A 220 10.59 9.98 2.39
CA VAL A 220 9.86 8.80 2.87
C VAL A 220 10.48 8.35 4.18
N ARG A 221 9.65 8.16 5.21
CA ARG A 221 10.07 7.67 6.53
C ARG A 221 9.34 6.39 6.88
N PRO A 222 10.03 5.39 7.46
CA PRO A 222 9.42 4.15 7.92
C PRO A 222 8.76 4.34 9.29
N TYR A 223 7.54 3.83 9.44
CA TYR A 223 6.83 3.75 10.73
C TYR A 223 6.29 2.35 10.93
N ARG A 224 6.58 1.76 12.09
CA ARG A 224 6.10 0.42 12.43
C ARG A 224 4.58 0.43 12.62
N ARG A 225 3.94 -0.61 12.10
CA ARG A 225 2.53 -0.95 12.31
C ARG A 225 2.44 -2.41 12.67
N GLN A 226 1.65 -2.72 13.69
CA GLN A 226 1.53 -4.05 14.22
C GLN A 226 0.12 -4.57 13.98
N LEU A 227 0.03 -5.86 13.68
CA LEU A 227 -1.22 -6.58 13.47
C LEU A 227 -1.24 -7.82 14.35
N PHE A 228 -2.41 -8.13 14.89
CA PHE A 228 -2.64 -9.30 15.72
C PHE A 228 -3.83 -10.07 15.20
N THR A 229 -3.80 -11.40 15.31
CA THR A 229 -4.95 -12.25 14.95
C THR A 229 -5.42 -13.04 16.14
N THR A 230 -6.74 -13.24 16.21
CA THR A 230 -7.36 -14.15 17.17
C THR A 230 -7.51 -15.55 16.59
N GLY A 231 -7.86 -16.50 17.46
CA GLY A 231 -8.45 -17.77 17.04
C GLY A 231 -9.83 -17.58 16.40
N PRO A 232 -10.43 -18.66 15.88
CA PRO A 232 -11.76 -18.62 15.29
C PRO A 232 -12.83 -18.17 16.31
N LEU A 233 -13.80 -17.40 15.81
CA LEU A 233 -14.94 -16.87 16.56
C LEU A 233 -16.21 -17.16 15.76
N PRO A 234 -17.28 -17.71 16.37
CA PRO A 234 -18.52 -18.04 15.67
C PRO A 234 -19.13 -16.85 14.92
N GLU A 235 -19.04 -15.66 15.47
CA GLU A 235 -19.55 -14.40 14.93
C GLU A 235 -18.86 -14.01 13.62
N PHE A 236 -17.63 -14.47 13.39
CA PHE A 236 -16.86 -14.25 12.17
C PHE A 236 -17.02 -15.33 11.11
N ALA A 237 -17.93 -16.28 11.30
CA ALA A 237 -18.27 -17.29 10.30
C ALA A 237 -18.81 -16.63 9.01
N ALA A 238 -19.58 -15.54 9.14
CA ALA A 238 -19.87 -14.62 8.05
C ALA A 238 -18.87 -13.47 8.15
N GLU A 239 -17.93 -13.37 7.21
CA GLU A 239 -16.88 -12.36 7.24
C GLU A 239 -17.48 -10.94 7.26
N PRO A 240 -17.20 -10.13 8.28
CA PRO A 240 -17.66 -8.75 8.34
C PRO A 240 -16.92 -7.87 7.33
N PRO A 241 -17.47 -6.70 6.97
CA PRO A 241 -16.71 -5.66 6.29
C PRO A 241 -15.43 -5.33 7.06
N LEU A 242 -14.36 -4.97 6.34
CA LEU A 242 -13.21 -4.35 7.00
C LEU A 242 -13.70 -3.04 7.65
N THR A 243 -13.68 -3.01 8.96
CA THR A 243 -14.27 -1.92 9.75
C THR A 243 -13.19 -1.06 10.38
N ILE A 244 -13.25 0.24 10.15
CA ILE A 244 -12.35 1.24 10.70
C ILE A 244 -13.14 2.12 11.67
N ASP A 245 -12.73 2.16 12.92
CA ASP A 245 -13.13 3.21 13.85
C ASP A 245 -12.26 4.44 13.55
N TYR A 246 -12.80 5.39 12.78
CA TYR A 246 -12.05 6.55 12.32
C TYR A 246 -11.61 7.43 13.49
N HIS A 247 -12.49 7.61 14.47
CA HIS A 247 -12.21 8.39 15.68
C HIS A 247 -11.08 7.82 16.54
N ARG A 248 -11.08 6.49 16.71
CA ARG A 248 -10.09 5.78 17.54
C ARG A 248 -8.85 5.36 16.76
N ASN A 249 -8.86 5.58 15.42
CA ASN A 249 -7.76 5.22 14.54
C ASN A 249 -7.36 3.74 14.64
N TRP A 250 -8.36 2.88 14.65
CA TRP A 250 -8.24 1.44 14.82
C TRP A 250 -9.10 0.72 13.80
N TYR A 251 -8.71 -0.50 13.41
CA TYR A 251 -9.51 -1.29 12.47
C TYR A 251 -9.40 -2.79 12.74
N PHE A 252 -10.39 -3.50 12.22
CA PHE A 252 -10.42 -4.96 12.20
C PHE A 252 -11.01 -5.49 10.89
N ARG A 253 -10.75 -6.77 10.62
CA ARG A 253 -11.41 -7.56 9.57
C ARG A 253 -11.46 -9.04 9.94
N GLY A 254 -12.22 -9.83 9.21
CA GLY A 254 -12.17 -11.28 9.28
C GLY A 254 -10.80 -11.83 8.85
N GLU A 255 -10.33 -12.87 9.52
CA GLU A 255 -9.11 -13.60 9.19
C GLU A 255 -9.23 -15.05 9.63
N LEU A 256 -9.31 -16.00 8.67
CA LEU A 256 -9.36 -17.46 8.93
C LEU A 256 -10.43 -17.86 9.98
N GLY A 257 -11.60 -17.23 9.92
CA GLY A 257 -12.72 -17.46 10.86
C GLY A 257 -12.57 -16.75 12.20
N GLY A 258 -11.49 -16.03 12.42
CA GLY A 258 -11.25 -15.14 13.55
C GLY A 258 -11.15 -13.68 13.11
N CYS A 259 -10.48 -12.88 13.92
CA CYS A 259 -10.34 -11.45 13.70
C CYS A 259 -8.87 -11.05 13.55
N LEU A 260 -8.59 -10.20 12.55
CA LEU A 260 -7.36 -9.46 12.45
C LEU A 260 -7.60 -8.06 13.04
N LEU A 261 -6.71 -7.64 13.94
CA LEU A 261 -6.77 -6.38 14.67
C LEU A 261 -5.56 -5.52 14.37
N SER A 262 -5.76 -4.23 14.12
CA SER A 262 -4.64 -3.27 14.10
C SER A 262 -4.19 -2.93 15.51
N GLY A 263 -2.89 -2.96 15.74
CA GLY A 263 -2.27 -2.48 16.97
C GLY A 263 -2.14 -0.95 17.00
N PRO A 264 -1.68 -0.41 18.14
CA PRO A 264 -1.35 1.00 18.27
C PRO A 264 -0.29 1.43 17.23
N LYS A 265 -0.29 2.71 16.91
CA LYS A 265 0.71 3.30 16.03
C LYS A 265 1.98 3.65 16.81
N ASP A 266 3.15 3.31 16.24
CA ASP A 266 4.39 3.89 16.72
C ASP A 266 4.50 5.34 16.19
N GLU A 267 4.81 6.26 17.07
CA GLU A 267 4.96 7.70 16.75
C GLU A 267 6.36 8.01 16.17
N GLU A 268 7.34 7.18 16.52
CA GLU A 268 8.73 7.37 16.07
C GLU A 268 9.02 6.58 14.80
N SER A 269 9.77 7.22 13.88
CA SER A 269 10.28 6.57 12.69
C SER A 269 11.29 5.49 13.04
N THR A 270 11.09 4.27 12.52
CA THR A 270 11.97 3.13 12.82
C THR A 270 11.97 2.10 11.70
N PHE A 271 13.08 1.37 11.56
CA PHE A 271 13.19 0.16 10.75
C PHE A 271 12.94 -1.12 11.55
N ASN A 272 12.62 -1.03 12.85
CA ASN A 272 12.32 -2.18 13.68
C ASN A 272 11.00 -2.84 13.24
N THR A 273 11.05 -4.12 12.94
CA THR A 273 9.88 -4.95 12.58
C THR A 273 9.59 -6.04 13.60
N ASN A 274 10.19 -5.96 14.79
CA ASN A 274 9.84 -6.87 15.88
C ASN A 274 8.47 -6.51 16.45
N VAL A 275 7.72 -7.53 16.84
CA VAL A 275 6.45 -7.35 17.56
C VAL A 275 6.75 -6.87 18.97
N ASP A 276 6.02 -5.86 19.38
CA ASP A 276 5.97 -5.42 20.76
C ASP A 276 4.74 -6.05 21.44
N TRP A 277 4.97 -7.06 22.24
CA TRP A 277 3.90 -7.81 22.88
C TRP A 277 3.19 -7.03 23.98
N ASP A 278 3.79 -5.96 24.52
CA ASP A 278 3.12 -5.06 25.45
C ASP A 278 2.00 -4.26 24.75
N HIS A 279 2.10 -4.08 23.43
CA HIS A 279 1.04 -3.50 22.62
C HIS A 279 -0.21 -4.38 22.47
N VAL A 280 -0.13 -5.68 22.77
CA VAL A 280 -1.31 -6.57 22.73
C VAL A 280 -2.38 -6.09 23.69
N ALA A 281 -2.01 -5.74 24.93
CA ALA A 281 -2.96 -5.26 25.92
C ALA A 281 -3.71 -4.00 25.43
N LEU A 282 -2.96 -3.02 24.90
CA LEU A 282 -3.55 -1.79 24.34
C LEU A 282 -4.44 -2.08 23.13
N THR A 283 -4.03 -3.04 22.26
CA THR A 283 -4.83 -3.46 21.11
C THR A 283 -6.16 -4.06 21.57
N VAL A 284 -6.11 -4.96 22.56
CA VAL A 284 -7.29 -5.62 23.11
C VAL A 284 -8.21 -4.61 23.78
N GLU A 285 -7.68 -3.69 24.59
CA GLU A 285 -8.47 -2.61 25.21
C GLU A 285 -9.21 -1.76 24.17
N GLN A 286 -8.54 -1.36 23.10
CA GLN A 286 -9.17 -0.63 22.00
C GLN A 286 -10.24 -1.47 21.30
N ALA A 287 -9.93 -2.74 21.02
CA ALA A 287 -10.84 -3.65 20.34
C ALA A 287 -12.11 -3.91 21.14
N LEU A 288 -12.00 -4.14 22.46
CA LEU A 288 -13.12 -4.43 23.37
C LEU A 288 -14.14 -3.29 23.45
N VAL A 289 -13.73 -2.05 23.16
CA VAL A 289 -14.68 -0.93 23.10
C VAL A 289 -15.73 -1.18 21.99
N ARG A 290 -15.33 -1.72 20.86
CA ARG A 290 -16.20 -1.97 19.69
C ARG A 290 -16.64 -3.42 19.55
N LEU A 291 -15.79 -4.37 19.97
CA LEU A 291 -16.00 -5.80 19.83
C LEU A 291 -15.93 -6.52 21.18
N PRO A 292 -16.95 -6.36 22.06
CA PRO A 292 -16.98 -7.05 23.36
C PRO A 292 -16.87 -8.57 23.25
N ILE A 293 -17.25 -9.15 22.12
CA ILE A 293 -17.13 -10.58 21.82
C ILE A 293 -15.69 -11.10 21.87
N LEU A 294 -14.69 -10.20 21.79
CA LEU A 294 -13.28 -10.55 21.88
C LEU A 294 -12.79 -10.77 23.34
N ALA A 295 -13.63 -10.57 24.35
CA ALA A 295 -13.21 -10.69 25.75
C ALA A 295 -12.65 -12.07 26.12
N GLU A 296 -13.10 -13.12 25.46
CA GLU A 296 -12.64 -14.51 25.65
C GLU A 296 -11.77 -15.02 24.49
N ALA A 297 -11.45 -14.15 23.53
CA ALA A 297 -10.65 -14.54 22.38
C ALA A 297 -9.15 -14.65 22.73
N GLU A 298 -8.50 -15.67 22.19
CA GLU A 298 -7.04 -15.83 22.33
C GLU A 298 -6.30 -15.17 21.16
N ILE A 299 -5.23 -14.45 21.47
CA ILE A 299 -4.33 -13.93 20.44
C ILE A 299 -3.41 -15.06 19.95
N HIS A 300 -3.51 -15.40 18.67
CA HIS A 300 -2.74 -16.50 18.07
C HIS A 300 -1.44 -16.03 17.46
N ARG A 301 -1.43 -14.88 16.78
CA ARG A 301 -0.27 -14.37 16.09
C ARG A 301 -0.19 -12.85 16.17
N GLY A 302 1.06 -12.36 16.08
CA GLY A 302 1.33 -10.95 15.87
C GLY A 302 2.48 -10.80 14.87
N TRP A 303 2.42 -9.77 14.05
CA TRP A 303 3.54 -9.37 13.20
C TRP A 303 3.58 -7.85 13.05
N ALA A 304 4.73 -7.37 12.59
CA ALA A 304 4.93 -5.94 12.36
C ALA A 304 5.43 -5.70 10.93
N GLY A 305 4.92 -4.65 10.31
CA GLY A 305 5.35 -4.13 9.03
C GLY A 305 5.73 -2.66 9.14
N LEU A 306 6.25 -2.10 8.04
CA LEU A 306 6.61 -0.69 7.99
C LEU A 306 5.69 0.03 7.01
N TYR A 307 5.07 1.13 7.46
CA TYR A 307 4.50 2.11 6.55
C TYR A 307 5.60 3.00 6.01
N GLU A 308 5.54 3.30 4.73
CA GLU A 308 6.41 4.20 3.98
C GLU A 308 5.77 5.59 3.91
N ILE A 309 5.88 6.39 4.97
CA ILE A 309 5.13 7.64 5.08
C ILE A 309 5.84 8.78 4.36
N SER A 310 5.12 9.41 3.43
CA SER A 310 5.46 10.67 2.78
C SER A 310 4.83 11.86 3.52
N PRO A 311 5.33 13.10 3.35
CA PRO A 311 4.83 14.26 4.12
C PRO A 311 3.37 14.61 3.93
N ASP A 312 2.75 14.24 2.83
CA ASP A 312 1.33 14.49 2.52
C ASP A 312 0.49 13.21 2.41
N SER A 313 1.05 12.09 2.87
CA SER A 313 0.40 10.77 2.84
C SER A 313 0.02 10.25 1.45
N ASN A 314 0.68 10.73 0.39
CA ASN A 314 0.49 10.25 -0.97
C ASN A 314 1.77 9.71 -1.58
N ALA A 315 1.64 8.82 -2.57
CA ALA A 315 2.75 8.25 -3.30
C ALA A 315 3.66 9.32 -3.92
N ILE A 316 4.93 9.00 -4.09
CA ILE A 316 5.91 9.78 -4.84
C ILE A 316 6.21 9.00 -6.11
N LEU A 317 5.79 9.53 -7.26
CA LEU A 317 5.86 8.85 -8.54
C LEU A 317 6.51 9.75 -9.61
N GLY A 318 7.47 9.20 -10.34
CA GLY A 318 8.07 9.88 -11.49
C GLY A 318 9.57 10.09 -11.39
N PRO A 319 10.14 10.85 -12.35
CA PRO A 319 11.56 11.16 -12.40
C PRO A 319 11.97 12.12 -11.28
N VAL A 320 13.24 12.03 -10.91
CA VAL A 320 13.90 12.99 -10.01
C VAL A 320 14.66 14.00 -10.85
N PRO A 321 14.26 15.29 -10.85
CA PRO A 321 14.81 16.29 -11.81
C PRO A 321 16.31 16.49 -11.72
N GLU A 322 16.90 16.38 -10.52
CA GLU A 322 18.34 16.61 -10.30
C GLU A 322 19.22 15.41 -10.64
N LEU A 323 18.63 14.24 -10.99
CA LEU A 323 19.38 13.06 -11.34
C LEU A 323 18.72 12.32 -12.53
N GLU A 324 19.14 12.66 -13.73
CA GLU A 324 18.64 12.07 -14.95
C GLU A 324 18.75 10.53 -14.94
N GLY A 325 17.65 9.84 -15.27
CA GLY A 325 17.56 8.39 -15.26
C GLY A 325 17.22 7.80 -13.90
N PHE A 326 17.04 8.63 -12.83
CA PHE A 326 16.58 8.15 -11.54
C PHE A 326 15.10 8.45 -11.33
N TYR A 327 14.33 7.43 -10.96
CA TYR A 327 12.90 7.51 -10.73
C TYR A 327 12.55 7.05 -9.31
N VAL A 328 11.46 7.54 -8.78
CA VAL A 328 10.87 7.09 -7.50
C VAL A 328 9.48 6.53 -7.75
N ALA A 329 9.18 5.41 -7.11
CA ALA A 329 7.86 4.77 -7.08
C ALA A 329 7.62 4.18 -5.69
N GLY A 330 7.08 4.99 -4.76
CA GLY A 330 6.88 4.59 -3.36
C GLY A 330 6.24 5.68 -2.52
N GLY A 331 6.29 5.56 -1.19
CA GLY A 331 5.75 6.56 -0.28
C GLY A 331 4.21 6.54 -0.15
N HIS A 332 3.58 5.40 -0.35
CA HIS A 332 2.12 5.25 -0.39
C HIS A 332 1.42 5.37 0.98
N SER A 333 2.16 5.54 2.06
CA SER A 333 1.60 5.89 3.39
C SER A 333 0.46 4.96 3.87
N GLY A 334 0.62 3.64 3.66
CA GLY A 334 -0.33 2.62 4.12
C GLY A 334 -1.29 2.08 3.06
N HIS A 335 -1.38 2.69 1.87
CA HIS A 335 -2.24 2.18 0.78
C HIS A 335 -1.45 1.61 -0.43
N GLY A 336 -0.17 1.29 -0.23
CA GLY A 336 0.72 0.81 -1.29
C GLY A 336 0.33 -0.54 -1.87
N PHE A 337 -0.25 -1.45 -1.09
CA PHE A 337 -0.69 -2.73 -1.63
C PHE A 337 -1.80 -2.54 -2.67
N GLN A 338 -2.86 -1.82 -2.32
CA GLN A 338 -3.98 -1.61 -3.24
C GLN A 338 -3.63 -0.77 -4.47
N HIS A 339 -2.77 0.24 -4.33
CA HIS A 339 -2.36 1.09 -5.45
C HIS A 339 -1.12 0.58 -6.19
N GLY A 340 -0.41 -0.43 -5.66
CA GLY A 340 0.79 -0.98 -6.30
C GLY A 340 0.59 -1.47 -7.73
N PRO A 341 -0.49 -2.23 -8.03
CA PRO A 341 -0.80 -2.64 -9.40
C PRO A 341 -0.89 -1.48 -10.38
N ILE A 342 -1.70 -0.49 -10.08
CA ILE A 342 -1.89 0.68 -10.96
C ILE A 342 -0.64 1.58 -10.98
N THR A 343 0.07 1.72 -9.88
CA THR A 343 1.35 2.45 -9.83
C THR A 343 2.35 1.86 -10.80
N GLY A 344 2.52 0.53 -10.81
CA GLY A 344 3.43 -0.13 -11.75
C GLY A 344 3.06 0.13 -13.20
N LYS A 345 1.76 0.05 -13.55
CA LYS A 345 1.25 0.35 -14.89
C LYS A 345 1.55 1.80 -15.31
N LEU A 346 1.15 2.77 -14.50
CA LEU A 346 1.31 4.19 -14.83
C LEU A 346 2.78 4.62 -14.90
N MET A 347 3.63 4.07 -14.02
CA MET A 347 5.07 4.32 -14.09
C MET A 347 5.71 3.70 -15.33
N ALA A 348 5.29 2.50 -15.76
CA ALA A 348 5.76 1.90 -17.01
C ALA A 348 5.36 2.76 -18.23
N GLU A 349 4.10 3.19 -18.30
CA GLU A 349 3.60 4.11 -19.32
C GLU A 349 4.44 5.40 -19.35
N LEU A 350 4.59 6.07 -18.20
CA LEU A 350 5.36 7.31 -18.08
C LEU A 350 6.82 7.14 -18.54
N MET A 351 7.46 6.05 -18.14
CA MET A 351 8.87 5.79 -18.48
C MET A 351 9.09 5.49 -19.96
N LEU A 352 8.15 4.82 -20.62
CA LEU A 352 8.28 4.39 -22.01
C LEU A 352 7.76 5.41 -23.01
N THR A 353 6.72 6.17 -22.65
CA THR A 353 6.03 7.09 -23.58
C THR A 353 6.10 8.57 -23.17
N GLY A 354 6.57 8.85 -21.96
CA GLY A 354 6.58 10.21 -21.40
C GLY A 354 5.24 10.67 -20.83
N THR A 355 4.18 9.84 -20.91
CA THR A 355 2.83 10.15 -20.39
C THR A 355 2.22 8.92 -19.73
N SER A 356 1.19 9.10 -18.89
CA SER A 356 0.45 8.01 -18.27
C SER A 356 -1.06 8.16 -18.50
N SER A 357 -1.77 7.03 -18.54
CA SER A 357 -3.23 6.99 -18.80
C SER A 357 -4.08 7.67 -17.73
N ILE A 358 -3.56 7.81 -16.51
CA ILE A 358 -4.06 8.72 -15.47
C ILE A 358 -2.92 9.69 -15.19
N ASP A 359 -3.19 10.99 -15.23
CA ASP A 359 -2.18 12.00 -14.92
C ASP A 359 -1.73 11.91 -13.45
N ILE A 360 -0.47 11.50 -13.25
CA ILE A 360 0.17 11.39 -11.94
C ILE A 360 1.17 12.53 -11.66
N SER A 361 1.18 13.58 -12.45
CA SER A 361 2.11 14.71 -12.30
C SER A 361 2.03 15.37 -10.92
N ALA A 362 0.83 15.41 -10.31
CA ALA A 362 0.62 15.89 -8.95
C ALA A 362 1.36 15.05 -7.88
N LEU A 363 1.75 13.81 -8.20
CA LEU A 363 2.51 12.91 -7.31
C LEU A 363 4.03 13.02 -7.50
N SER A 364 4.52 13.93 -8.36
CA SER A 364 5.94 14.20 -8.52
C SER A 364 6.59 14.63 -7.20
N ILE A 365 7.85 14.23 -7.00
CA ILE A 365 8.68 14.63 -5.84
C ILE A 365 8.83 16.15 -5.73
N GLU A 366 8.70 16.89 -6.83
CA GLU A 366 8.82 18.36 -6.87
C GLU A 366 7.75 19.06 -6.05
N ARG A 367 6.61 18.42 -5.78
CA ARG A 367 5.54 18.99 -4.96
C ARG A 367 6.00 19.37 -3.55
N PHE A 368 6.98 18.65 -3.00
CA PHE A 368 7.55 18.97 -1.68
C PHE A 368 8.47 20.20 -1.70
N ARG A 369 9.06 20.54 -2.83
CA ARG A 369 9.88 21.74 -3.01
C ARG A 369 9.03 22.97 -3.31
N THR A 370 7.96 22.76 -4.07
CA THR A 370 7.06 23.85 -4.49
C THR A 370 5.94 24.12 -3.49
N GLY A 371 5.78 23.29 -2.46
CA GLY A 371 4.70 23.37 -1.48
C GLY A 371 3.32 22.99 -2.02
N LYS A 372 3.22 22.40 -3.21
CA LYS A 372 1.97 21.96 -3.83
C LYS A 372 1.55 20.56 -3.35
N LEU A 373 1.35 20.44 -2.04
CA LEU A 373 0.98 19.17 -1.42
C LEU A 373 -0.40 18.69 -1.84
N VAL A 374 -0.56 17.37 -1.96
CA VAL A 374 -1.84 16.70 -2.18
C VAL A 374 -2.29 16.13 -0.83
N LEU A 375 -3.23 16.79 -0.14
CA LEU A 375 -3.69 16.32 1.16
C LEU A 375 -4.75 15.22 0.99
N GLU A 376 -4.56 14.09 1.67
CA GLU A 376 -5.50 12.97 1.69
C GLU A 376 -5.97 12.68 3.13
N PRO A 377 -7.03 13.35 3.61
CA PRO A 377 -7.49 13.24 4.99
C PRO A 377 -7.84 11.81 5.43
N MET A 378 -8.37 11.00 4.50
CA MET A 378 -8.75 9.62 4.79
C MET A 378 -7.55 8.68 5.01
N THR A 379 -6.35 9.10 4.63
CA THR A 379 -5.10 8.36 4.84
C THR A 379 -4.25 9.01 5.93
N ALA A 380 -4.16 10.33 5.95
CA ALA A 380 -3.37 11.07 6.92
C ALA A 380 -3.74 10.74 8.38
N HIS A 381 -5.01 10.45 8.64
CA HIS A 381 -5.46 10.01 9.97
C HIS A 381 -4.99 8.59 10.32
N GLN A 382 -4.71 7.75 9.33
CA GLN A 382 -4.22 6.37 9.49
C GLN A 382 -2.70 6.27 9.39
N ALA A 383 -2.04 7.22 8.76
CA ALA A 383 -0.59 7.34 8.63
C ALA A 383 0.01 8.05 9.85
#